data_fa4d07c4d4afe13bbcfb19d545ff6cbd
#
_entry.id   fa4d07c4d4afe13bbcfb19d545ff6cbd
#
_cell.length_a   1.000
_cell.length_b   1.000
_cell.length_c   1.000
_cell.angle_alpha   90.00
_cell.angle_beta   90.00
_cell.angle_gamma   90.00
#
_symmetry.space_group_name_H-M   'P 1'
#
loop_
_entity.id
_entity.type
_entity.pdbx_description
1 polymer ?
#
loop_
_entity_poly.entity_id
_entity_poly.type
_entity_poly.pdbx_seq_one_letter_code
_entity_poly.pdbx_strand_id
1 'polypeptide(L)'
;TSVDLVLAMIYTETKGKTDDVMQSSESSTGVTNSITDQKESIRQGVRVLSDNLEAAVHHKVDPWTAVQAYNFGKTYIDYVADNGGVNTVELANAYSKDVVAPSLGNTSGKTYTYYQPVAMYYGGGKLYTNGGNIYYAKEVQLNLFLMRIFSRL
;
A
#
# COMPACT_ATOMS: atom_id res chain seq x y z
N THR A 1 -14.63 6.22 -2.07
CA THR A 1 -13.43 5.83 -2.85
C THR A 1 -13.60 6.35 -4.26
N SER A 2 -12.63 7.12 -4.76
CA SER A 2 -12.69 7.64 -6.13
C SER A 2 -12.16 6.60 -7.14
N VAL A 3 -12.73 6.61 -8.35
CA VAL A 3 -12.27 5.74 -9.45
C VAL A 3 -10.79 5.98 -9.76
N ASP A 4 -10.37 7.24 -9.79
CA ASP A 4 -8.96 7.60 -10.05
C ASP A 4 -7.99 6.98 -9.04
N LEU A 5 -8.35 6.95 -7.76
CA LEU A 5 -7.54 6.32 -6.72
C LEU A 5 -7.42 4.82 -6.94
N VAL A 6 -8.52 4.15 -7.27
CA VAL A 6 -8.52 2.71 -7.58
C VAL A 6 -7.64 2.41 -8.79
N LEU A 7 -7.75 3.20 -9.85
CA LEU A 7 -6.90 3.06 -11.03
C LEU A 7 -5.42 3.28 -10.73
N ALA A 8 -5.11 4.28 -9.90
CA ALA A 8 -3.73 4.53 -9.45
C ALA A 8 -3.16 3.35 -8.64
N MET A 9 -3.98 2.72 -7.79
CA MET A 9 -3.59 1.54 -7.04
C MET A 9 -3.38 0.33 -7.95
N ILE A 10 -4.30 0.05 -8.89
CA ILE A 10 -4.14 -1.02 -9.90
C ILE A 10 -2.82 -0.83 -10.68
N TYR A 11 -2.53 0.40 -11.08
CA TYR A 11 -1.29 0.69 -11.79
C TYR A 11 -0.05 0.46 -10.91
N THR A 12 -0.11 0.85 -9.64
CA THR A 12 0.97 0.63 -8.67
C THR A 12 1.21 -0.86 -8.42
N GLU A 13 0.14 -1.65 -8.26
CA GLU A 13 0.23 -3.08 -7.96
C GLU A 13 0.73 -3.90 -9.16
N THR A 14 0.07 -3.77 -10.31
CA THR A 14 0.24 -4.71 -11.42
C THR A 14 0.33 -4.06 -12.79
N LYS A 15 0.14 -2.75 -12.89
CA LYS A 15 -0.08 -2.02 -14.17
C LYS A 15 -1.26 -2.59 -14.98
N GLY A 16 -2.19 -3.29 -14.31
CA GLY A 16 -3.34 -3.93 -14.94
C GLY A 16 -3.01 -5.20 -15.74
N LYS A 17 -1.83 -5.82 -15.52
CA LYS A 17 -1.33 -6.91 -16.37
C LYS A 17 -1.63 -8.33 -15.86
N THR A 18 -2.24 -8.46 -14.69
CA THR A 18 -2.57 -9.76 -14.08
C THR A 18 -4.07 -9.90 -13.85
N ASP A 19 -4.55 -11.11 -13.58
CA ASP A 19 -5.95 -11.33 -13.22
C ASP A 19 -6.27 -10.75 -11.84
N ASP A 20 -5.35 -10.86 -10.88
CA ASP A 20 -5.44 -10.18 -9.59
C ASP A 20 -4.82 -8.78 -9.67
N VAL A 21 -5.51 -7.88 -10.40
CA VAL A 21 -5.01 -6.53 -10.73
C VAL A 21 -4.76 -5.64 -9.51
N MET A 22 -5.45 -5.89 -8.40
CA MET A 22 -5.29 -5.15 -7.13
C MET A 22 -4.52 -5.95 -6.07
N GLN A 23 -3.98 -7.13 -6.41
CA GLN A 23 -3.29 -8.02 -5.47
C GLN A 23 -4.11 -8.25 -4.17
N SER A 24 -5.41 -8.53 -4.34
CA SER A 24 -6.39 -8.61 -3.26
C SER A 24 -6.72 -10.05 -2.81
N SER A 25 -6.11 -11.06 -3.45
CA SER A 25 -6.36 -12.48 -3.18
C SER A 25 -6.15 -12.85 -1.71
N GLU A 26 -5.06 -12.40 -1.12
CA GLU A 26 -4.71 -12.73 0.26
C GLU A 26 -5.77 -12.24 1.25
N SER A 27 -6.32 -11.04 1.02
CA SER A 27 -7.39 -10.49 1.85
C SER A 27 -8.73 -11.22 1.70
N SER A 28 -8.93 -11.93 0.57
CA SER A 28 -10.15 -12.70 0.29
C SER A 28 -10.08 -14.12 0.80
N THR A 29 -8.99 -14.82 0.50
CA THR A 29 -8.85 -16.26 0.71
C THR A 29 -7.71 -16.68 1.63
N GLY A 30 -6.86 -15.72 2.03
CA GLY A 30 -5.61 -15.99 2.75
C GLY A 30 -4.50 -16.56 1.86
N VAL A 31 -4.75 -16.71 0.56
CA VAL A 31 -3.79 -17.27 -0.41
C VAL A 31 -3.51 -16.26 -1.51
N THR A 32 -2.25 -15.94 -1.74
CA THR A 32 -1.82 -15.04 -2.81
C THR A 32 -2.15 -15.61 -4.19
N ASN A 33 -2.51 -14.73 -5.13
CA ASN A 33 -2.85 -15.07 -6.52
C ASN A 33 -3.96 -16.13 -6.69
N SER A 34 -4.88 -16.24 -5.72
CA SER A 34 -6.04 -17.14 -5.80
C SER A 34 -7.21 -16.56 -6.60
N ILE A 35 -7.26 -15.25 -6.79
CA ILE A 35 -8.26 -14.58 -7.64
C ILE A 35 -7.79 -14.63 -9.09
N THR A 36 -8.64 -15.19 -9.96
CA THR A 36 -8.38 -15.35 -11.40
C THR A 36 -9.33 -14.52 -12.28
N ASP A 37 -10.06 -13.58 -11.69
CA ASP A 37 -10.98 -12.66 -12.37
C ASP A 37 -10.69 -11.22 -11.92
N GLN A 38 -10.38 -10.35 -12.87
CA GLN A 38 -10.09 -8.94 -12.62
C GLN A 38 -11.23 -8.19 -11.92
N LYS A 39 -12.48 -8.48 -12.27
CA LYS A 39 -13.65 -7.86 -11.61
C LYS A 39 -13.73 -8.22 -10.13
N GLU A 40 -13.45 -9.48 -9.81
CA GLU A 40 -13.42 -9.94 -8.42
C GLU A 40 -12.25 -9.31 -7.66
N SER A 41 -11.07 -9.24 -8.28
CA SER A 41 -9.92 -8.54 -7.70
C SER A 41 -10.24 -7.07 -7.38
N ILE A 42 -10.83 -6.34 -8.32
CA ILE A 42 -11.23 -4.94 -8.12
C ILE A 42 -12.27 -4.83 -7.01
N ARG A 43 -13.29 -5.69 -7.02
CA ARG A 43 -14.34 -5.69 -5.98
C ARG A 43 -13.75 -5.90 -4.58
N GLN A 44 -12.89 -6.88 -4.43
CA GLN A 44 -12.23 -7.20 -3.17
C GLN A 44 -11.26 -6.08 -2.74
N GLY A 45 -10.44 -5.59 -3.67
CA GLY A 45 -9.49 -4.50 -3.40
C GLY A 45 -10.20 -3.21 -2.98
N VAL A 46 -11.30 -2.86 -3.66
CA VAL A 46 -12.13 -1.69 -3.28
C VAL A 46 -12.75 -1.87 -1.89
N ARG A 47 -13.19 -3.08 -1.54
CA ARG A 47 -13.71 -3.38 -0.20
C ARG A 47 -12.64 -3.13 0.87
N VAL A 48 -11.43 -3.71 0.69
CA VAL A 48 -10.31 -3.52 1.62
C VAL A 48 -9.94 -2.04 1.77
N LEU A 49 -9.84 -1.33 0.65
CA LEU A 49 -9.55 0.12 0.68
C LEU A 49 -10.64 0.91 1.38
N SER A 50 -11.92 0.59 1.13
CA SER A 50 -13.06 1.26 1.77
C SER A 50 -13.05 1.04 3.29
N ASP A 51 -12.82 -0.19 3.73
CA ASP A 51 -12.72 -0.54 5.15
C ASP A 51 -11.55 0.18 5.83
N ASN A 52 -10.40 0.32 5.14
CA ASN A 52 -9.26 1.06 5.64
C ASN A 52 -9.54 2.57 5.72
N LEU A 53 -10.23 3.15 4.74
CA LEU A 53 -10.61 4.57 4.75
C LEU A 53 -11.60 4.88 5.87
N GLU A 54 -12.57 4.01 6.10
CA GLU A 54 -13.50 4.14 7.23
C GLU A 54 -12.76 4.07 8.58
N ALA A 55 -11.84 3.11 8.73
CA ALA A 55 -11.00 3.02 9.91
C ALA A 55 -10.12 4.26 10.09
N ALA A 56 -9.54 4.80 9.02
CA ALA A 56 -8.73 6.02 9.07
C ALA A 56 -9.54 7.22 9.59
N VAL A 57 -10.78 7.38 9.14
CA VAL A 57 -11.69 8.41 9.65
C VAL A 57 -11.98 8.19 11.14
N HIS A 58 -12.30 6.97 11.55
CA HIS A 58 -12.59 6.62 12.94
C HIS A 58 -11.40 6.90 13.86
N HIS A 59 -10.19 6.56 13.44
CA HIS A 59 -8.95 6.78 14.19
C HIS A 59 -8.35 8.18 14.00
N LYS A 60 -8.99 9.05 13.21
CA LYS A 60 -8.57 10.44 12.94
C LYS A 60 -7.14 10.53 12.36
N VAL A 61 -6.81 9.62 11.46
CA VAL A 61 -5.57 9.62 10.69
C VAL A 61 -5.82 10.09 9.25
N ASP A 62 -4.75 10.47 8.54
CA ASP A 62 -4.86 10.93 7.16
C ASP A 62 -5.25 9.79 6.20
N PRO A 63 -5.89 10.09 5.03
CA PRO A 63 -6.32 9.07 4.08
C PRO A 63 -5.18 8.24 3.49
N TRP A 64 -3.96 8.79 3.43
CA TRP A 64 -2.80 8.08 2.91
C TRP A 64 -2.32 6.97 3.84
N THR A 65 -2.65 7.07 5.13
CA THR A 65 -2.52 5.95 6.08
C THR A 65 -3.35 4.75 5.64
N ALA A 66 -4.60 4.96 5.19
CA ALA A 66 -5.46 3.89 4.67
C ALA A 66 -4.90 3.24 3.40
N VAL A 67 -4.31 4.05 2.51
CA VAL A 67 -3.63 3.55 1.30
C VAL A 67 -2.38 2.75 1.66
N GLN A 68 -1.54 3.24 2.57
CA GLN A 68 -0.36 2.50 3.04
C GLN A 68 -0.75 1.20 3.76
N ALA A 69 -1.84 1.22 4.53
CA ALA A 69 -2.39 0.04 5.21
C ALA A 69 -2.90 -1.03 4.23
N TYR A 70 -3.21 -0.68 2.99
CA TYR A 70 -3.51 -1.66 1.96
C TYR A 70 -2.34 -2.62 1.72
N ASN A 71 -1.12 -2.09 1.75
CA ASN A 71 0.12 -2.88 1.63
C ASN A 71 0.55 -3.53 2.97
N PHE A 72 0.40 -2.82 4.09
CA PHE A 72 0.90 -3.26 5.40
C PHE A 72 -0.09 -4.06 6.25
N GLY A 73 -1.39 -4.01 5.90
CA GLY A 73 -2.46 -4.50 6.76
C GLY A 73 -3.06 -3.42 7.66
N LYS A 74 -4.29 -3.66 8.13
CA LYS A 74 -5.15 -2.67 8.82
C LYS A 74 -4.55 -2.15 10.14
N THR A 75 -3.76 -2.97 10.84
CA THR A 75 -3.13 -2.58 12.12
C THR A 75 -2.14 -1.41 12.00
N TYR A 76 -1.68 -1.10 10.79
CA TYR A 76 -0.90 0.11 10.53
C TYR A 76 -1.65 1.40 10.84
N ILE A 77 -2.99 1.39 10.72
CA ILE A 77 -3.83 2.55 11.04
C ILE A 77 -3.74 2.90 12.52
N ASP A 78 -3.81 1.90 13.40
CA ASP A 78 -3.66 2.08 14.85
C ASP A 78 -2.26 2.62 15.18
N TYR A 79 -1.24 2.04 14.55
CA TYR A 79 0.14 2.48 14.73
C TYR A 79 0.34 3.96 14.36
N VAL A 80 -0.22 4.41 13.24
CA VAL A 80 -0.14 5.83 12.83
C VAL A 80 -0.93 6.73 13.79
N ALA A 81 -2.10 6.29 14.24
CA ALA A 81 -2.90 7.02 15.23
C ALA A 81 -2.12 7.28 16.53
N ASP A 82 -1.38 6.28 17.00
CA ASP A 82 -0.54 6.39 18.20
C ASP A 82 0.74 7.21 17.98
N ASN A 83 1.09 7.52 16.73
CA ASN A 83 2.33 8.19 16.35
C ASN A 83 2.12 9.47 15.53
N GLY A 84 1.07 10.23 15.84
CA GLY A 84 0.86 11.57 15.29
C GLY A 84 -0.19 11.70 14.19
N GLY A 85 -0.80 10.60 13.75
CA GLY A 85 -1.97 10.60 12.89
C GLY A 85 -1.71 10.87 11.40
N VAL A 86 -0.46 10.93 10.96
CA VAL A 86 -0.10 11.22 9.56
C VAL A 86 0.89 10.18 9.04
N ASN A 87 0.58 9.58 7.88
CA ASN A 87 1.49 8.67 7.21
C ASN A 87 2.73 9.40 6.69
N THR A 88 3.91 8.93 7.07
CA THR A 88 5.21 9.37 6.56
C THR A 88 6.05 8.17 6.15
N VAL A 89 7.05 8.38 5.29
CA VAL A 89 7.99 7.31 4.90
C VAL A 89 8.78 6.83 6.12
N GLU A 90 9.14 7.73 7.03
CA GLU A 90 9.86 7.43 8.27
C GLU A 90 9.03 6.50 9.18
N LEU A 91 7.75 6.82 9.34
CA LEU A 91 6.83 6.02 10.16
C LEU A 91 6.57 4.65 9.52
N ALA A 92 6.36 4.62 8.21
CA ALA A 92 6.23 3.38 7.44
C ALA A 92 7.50 2.52 7.54
N ASN A 93 8.68 3.14 7.49
CA ASN A 93 9.95 2.43 7.64
C ASN A 93 10.10 1.82 9.03
N ALA A 94 9.74 2.53 10.09
CA ALA A 94 9.77 2.02 11.45
C ALA A 94 8.82 0.83 11.62
N TYR A 95 7.59 0.95 11.14
CA TYR A 95 6.59 -0.13 11.18
C TYR A 95 7.04 -1.36 10.37
N SER A 96 7.60 -1.15 9.17
CA SER A 96 8.15 -2.22 8.34
C SER A 96 9.25 -2.99 9.07
N LYS A 97 10.19 -2.26 9.69
CA LYS A 97 11.33 -2.82 10.42
C LYS A 97 10.90 -3.60 11.67
N ASP A 98 10.02 -2.99 12.46
CA ASP A 98 9.75 -3.46 13.82
C ASP A 98 8.54 -4.40 13.92
N VAL A 99 7.66 -4.37 12.91
CA VAL A 99 6.42 -5.16 12.90
C VAL A 99 6.31 -6.10 11.70
N VAL A 100 6.30 -5.56 10.46
CA VAL A 100 5.99 -6.36 9.26
C VAL A 100 7.11 -7.38 8.98
N ALA A 101 8.34 -6.92 8.85
CA ALA A 101 9.47 -7.78 8.51
C ALA A 101 9.70 -8.91 9.53
N PRO A 102 9.70 -8.65 10.85
CA PRO A 102 9.81 -9.72 11.83
C PRO A 102 8.66 -10.70 11.82
N SER A 103 7.42 -10.25 11.61
CA SER A 103 6.23 -11.12 11.53
C SER A 103 6.28 -12.10 10.37
N LEU A 104 7.03 -11.77 9.31
CA LEU A 104 7.23 -12.60 8.13
C LEU A 104 8.64 -13.25 8.08
N GLY A 105 9.33 -13.31 9.20
CA GLY A 105 10.57 -14.09 9.39
C GLY A 105 11.87 -13.29 9.21
N ASN A 106 11.84 -12.02 8.86
CA ASN A 106 13.05 -11.19 8.82
C ASN A 106 13.30 -10.52 10.16
N THR A 107 13.90 -11.26 11.08
CA THR A 107 14.30 -10.77 12.40
C THR A 107 15.71 -10.16 12.45
N SER A 108 16.49 -10.36 11.38
CA SER A 108 17.87 -9.86 11.27
C SER A 108 17.98 -8.42 10.74
N GLY A 109 16.88 -7.84 10.29
CA GLY A 109 16.88 -6.51 9.67
C GLY A 109 17.49 -6.49 8.25
N LYS A 110 17.51 -7.64 7.57
CA LYS A 110 18.01 -7.73 6.19
C LYS A 110 17.23 -6.79 5.26
N THR A 111 17.97 -6.05 4.43
CA THR A 111 17.42 -5.08 3.47
C THR A 111 17.86 -5.39 2.04
N TYR A 112 17.16 -4.79 1.08
CA TYR A 112 17.52 -4.78 -0.32
C TYR A 112 17.22 -3.41 -0.94
N THR A 113 17.68 -3.16 -2.15
CA THR A 113 17.43 -1.91 -2.87
C THR A 113 16.30 -2.11 -3.88
N TYR A 114 15.30 -1.24 -3.78
CA TYR A 114 14.14 -1.15 -4.66
C TYR A 114 14.31 0.04 -5.60
N TYR A 115 14.68 -0.25 -6.86
CA TYR A 115 15.05 0.77 -7.85
C TYR A 115 13.83 1.38 -8.54
N GLN A 116 12.95 2.02 -7.77
CA GLN A 116 11.84 2.81 -8.31
C GLN A 116 12.10 4.29 -8.05
N PRO A 117 11.76 5.21 -8.99
CA PRO A 117 12.07 6.64 -8.84
C PRO A 117 11.59 7.25 -7.54
N VAL A 118 10.36 6.94 -7.12
CA VAL A 118 9.79 7.40 -5.86
C VAL A 118 10.56 6.88 -4.67
N ALA A 119 10.91 5.59 -4.66
CA ALA A 119 11.67 4.96 -3.59
C ALA A 119 13.08 5.56 -3.47
N MET A 120 13.74 5.78 -4.59
CA MET A 120 15.07 6.41 -4.63
C MET A 120 15.04 7.84 -4.11
N TYR A 121 14.00 8.61 -4.44
CA TYR A 121 13.84 9.99 -3.99
C TYR A 121 13.61 10.09 -2.47
N TYR A 122 12.71 9.27 -1.91
CA TYR A 122 12.31 9.37 -0.51
C TYR A 122 13.21 8.63 0.49
N GLY A 123 13.93 7.61 0.09
CA GLY A 123 14.70 6.79 1.02
C GLY A 123 15.81 5.97 0.40
N GLY A 124 16.34 6.40 -0.77
CA GLY A 124 17.40 5.68 -1.46
C GLY A 124 17.02 4.26 -1.90
N GLY A 125 15.73 3.96 -1.98
CA GLY A 125 15.21 2.65 -2.38
C GLY A 125 15.36 1.55 -1.34
N LYS A 126 15.77 1.86 -0.11
CA LYS A 126 15.93 0.86 0.94
C LYS A 126 14.58 0.25 1.35
N LEU A 127 14.48 -1.07 1.30
CA LEU A 127 13.37 -1.86 1.83
C LEU A 127 13.87 -2.99 2.71
N TYR A 128 13.11 -3.34 3.76
CA TYR A 128 13.35 -4.56 4.54
C TYR A 128 12.80 -5.76 3.79
N THR A 129 13.59 -6.82 3.69
CA THR A 129 13.14 -8.11 3.14
C THR A 129 11.92 -8.59 3.96
N ASN A 130 10.84 -8.98 3.30
CA ASN A 130 9.55 -9.32 3.91
C ASN A 130 8.90 -8.18 4.73
N GLY A 131 9.31 -6.94 4.50
CA GLY A 131 8.83 -5.77 5.24
C GLY A 131 7.75 -4.96 4.54
N GLY A 132 7.26 -5.40 3.40
CA GLY A 132 6.35 -4.63 2.56
C GLY A 132 7.02 -3.42 1.89
N ASN A 133 6.21 -2.54 1.32
CA ASN A 133 6.68 -1.37 0.57
C ASN A 133 6.38 -0.08 1.34
N ILE A 134 7.38 0.49 2.00
CA ILE A 134 7.26 1.74 2.76
C ILE A 134 6.94 2.96 1.88
N TYR A 135 7.15 2.86 0.57
CA TYR A 135 6.89 3.92 -0.41
C TYR A 135 5.53 3.78 -1.11
N TYR A 136 4.73 2.77 -0.74
CA TYR A 136 3.49 2.42 -1.45
C TYR A 136 2.55 3.61 -1.61
N ALA A 137 2.22 4.31 -0.53
CA ALA A 137 1.35 5.48 -0.59
C ALA A 137 1.93 6.59 -1.48
N LYS A 138 3.26 6.80 -1.47
CA LYS A 138 3.93 7.80 -2.32
C LYS A 138 3.88 7.41 -3.81
N GLU A 139 4.01 6.13 -4.13
CA GLU A 139 3.87 5.64 -5.50
C GLU A 139 2.43 5.82 -6.01
N VAL A 140 1.44 5.48 -5.18
CA VAL A 140 0.02 5.72 -5.51
C VAL A 140 -0.26 7.22 -5.70
N GLN A 141 0.28 8.08 -4.85
CA GLN A 141 0.17 9.54 -4.98
C GLN A 141 0.71 10.03 -6.33
N LEU A 142 1.89 9.58 -6.72
CA LEU A 142 2.48 9.96 -8.01
C LEU A 142 1.61 9.47 -9.18
N ASN A 143 1.20 8.21 -9.16
CA ASN A 143 0.37 7.64 -10.22
C ASN A 143 -0.98 8.37 -10.33
N LEU A 144 -1.61 8.70 -9.21
CA LEU A 144 -2.84 9.49 -9.17
C LEU A 144 -2.64 10.89 -9.77
N PHE A 145 -1.54 11.56 -9.43
CA PHE A 145 -1.20 12.87 -9.97
C PHE A 145 -1.00 12.82 -11.49
N LEU A 146 -0.22 11.86 -11.99
CA LEU A 146 0.03 11.68 -13.41
C LEU A 146 -1.26 11.36 -14.19
N MET A 147 -2.11 10.47 -13.68
CA MET A 147 -3.40 10.16 -14.31
C MET A 147 -4.29 11.40 -14.43
N ARG A 148 -4.35 12.24 -13.41
CA ARG A 148 -5.13 13.48 -13.42
C ARG A 148 -4.61 14.53 -14.41
N ILE A 149 -3.29 14.59 -14.61
CA ILE A 149 -2.70 15.45 -15.63
C ILE A 149 -3.07 14.95 -17.02
N PHE A 150 -2.81 13.66 -17.32
CA PHE A 150 -3.03 13.10 -18.64
C PHE A 150 -4.51 12.97 -19.02
N SER A 151 -5.42 12.85 -18.06
CA SER A 151 -6.87 12.83 -18.33
C SER A 151 -7.46 14.19 -18.72
N ARG A 152 -6.68 15.29 -18.58
CA ARG A 152 -7.07 16.66 -18.96
C ARG A 152 -6.50 17.10 -20.31
N LEU A 153 -5.68 16.28 -20.95
CA LEU A 153 -5.13 16.48 -22.28
C LEU A 153 -5.98 15.80 -23.35
#